data_19b46f03b75e3597e1e7b30b791ebea5
#
_entry.id   19b46f03b75e3597e1e7b30b791ebea5
#
_cell.length_a   1.000
_cell.length_b   1.000
_cell.length_c   1.000
_cell.angle_alpha   90.00
_cell.angle_beta   90.00
_cell.angle_gamma   90.00
#
_symmetry.space_group_name_H-M   'P 1'
#
loop_
_entity.id
_entity.type
_entity.pdbx_description
1 polymer ?
#
loop_
_entity_poly.entity_id
_entity_poly.type
_entity_poly.pdbx_seq_one_letter_code
_entity_poly.pdbx_strand_id
1 'polypeptide(L)'
;MQTLLKVDFHGTESNEALQSKIVEHVGALEHLYGRLTACHVSVEAPGHRQRKGGLFHVRIRASLPDGREVNVGTTSRADHRHADVLFAINDAFRRARRQLQDRVREMRGQVKAHEAPPTGAIAHFDPNTGFGFIEAADGHEVYFHRNSLVGSRPSRIRRGLRVTFVEQQGDKGPQASTVRLIDKQAMRR
;
A
#
# COMPACT_ATOMS: atom_id res chain seq x y z
N MET A 1 16.54 -16.05 20.79
CA MET A 1 17.15 -16.44 19.50
C MET A 1 17.44 -15.14 18.77
N GLN A 2 18.68 -14.85 18.47
CA GLN A 2 19.08 -13.61 17.79
C GLN A 2 18.83 -13.77 16.28
N THR A 3 18.38 -12.69 15.63
CA THR A 3 18.31 -12.63 14.17
C THR A 3 19.68 -12.86 13.57
N LEU A 4 19.79 -13.69 12.54
CA LEU A 4 21.03 -13.84 11.77
C LEU A 4 21.27 -12.55 10.98
N LEU A 5 22.13 -11.66 11.53
CA LEU A 5 22.50 -10.41 10.85
C LEU A 5 23.79 -10.62 10.06
N LYS A 6 23.74 -10.31 8.76
CA LYS A 6 24.90 -10.21 7.88
C LYS A 6 25.02 -8.80 7.36
N VAL A 7 26.22 -8.20 7.45
CA VAL A 7 26.48 -6.85 6.93
C VAL A 7 27.68 -6.93 6.01
N ASP A 8 27.49 -6.50 4.75
CA ASP A 8 28.57 -6.44 3.75
C ASP A 8 28.83 -4.98 3.35
N PHE A 9 30.08 -4.58 3.35
CA PHE A 9 30.53 -3.27 2.88
C PHE A 9 31.33 -3.43 1.58
N HIS A 10 30.95 -2.67 0.56
CA HIS A 10 31.58 -2.71 -0.76
C HIS A 10 32.12 -1.32 -1.13
N GLY A 11 33.43 -1.24 -1.38
CA GLY A 11 34.09 0.02 -1.77
C GLY A 11 34.20 1.06 -0.66
N THR A 12 33.89 0.69 0.59
CA THR A 12 34.10 1.49 1.78
C THR A 12 34.59 0.59 2.92
N GLU A 13 35.36 1.17 3.83
CA GLU A 13 35.80 0.42 5.00
C GLU A 13 34.65 0.26 5.99
N SER A 14 34.62 -0.91 6.61
CA SER A 14 33.68 -1.15 7.71
C SER A 14 34.14 -0.35 8.92
N ASN A 15 33.23 0.45 9.46
CA ASN A 15 33.46 1.25 10.67
C ASN A 15 32.55 0.69 11.78
N GLU A 16 33.10 0.53 12.99
CA GLU A 16 32.39 0.04 14.15
C GLU A 16 31.13 0.88 14.45
N ALA A 17 31.21 2.21 14.26
CA ALA A 17 30.07 3.10 14.42
C ALA A 17 28.92 2.80 13.42
N LEU A 18 29.26 2.49 12.17
CA LEU A 18 28.26 2.12 11.16
C LEU A 18 27.63 0.76 11.46
N GLN A 19 28.46 -0.21 11.88
CA GLN A 19 27.97 -1.53 12.28
C GLN A 19 27.04 -1.43 13.50
N SER A 20 27.43 -0.70 14.53
CA SER A 20 26.60 -0.45 15.72
C SER A 20 25.26 0.19 15.36
N LYS A 21 25.28 1.16 14.44
CA LYS A 21 24.05 1.82 13.97
C LYS A 21 23.14 0.87 13.19
N ILE A 22 23.69 -0.01 12.38
CA ILE A 22 22.93 -1.05 11.68
C ILE A 22 22.31 -2.03 12.67
N VAL A 23 23.08 -2.50 13.67
CA VAL A 23 22.58 -3.38 14.74
C VAL A 23 21.43 -2.73 15.51
N GLU A 24 21.56 -1.45 15.88
CA GLU A 24 20.49 -0.69 16.54
C GLU A 24 19.20 -0.66 15.70
N HIS A 25 19.32 -0.38 14.40
CA HIS A 25 18.17 -0.36 13.50
C HIS A 25 17.52 -1.73 13.33
N VAL A 26 18.31 -2.80 13.23
CA VAL A 26 17.78 -4.17 13.14
C VAL A 26 17.03 -4.53 14.42
N GLY A 27 17.62 -4.22 15.60
CA GLY A 27 16.95 -4.42 16.88
C GLY A 27 15.63 -3.64 16.99
N ALA A 28 15.57 -2.41 16.48
CA ALA A 28 14.35 -1.62 16.43
C ALA A 28 13.28 -2.26 15.52
N LEU A 29 13.67 -2.87 14.39
CA LEU A 29 12.75 -3.62 13.54
C LEU A 29 12.23 -4.88 14.25
N GLU A 30 13.08 -5.63 14.93
CA GLU A 30 12.68 -6.80 15.71
C GLU A 30 11.68 -6.43 16.82
N HIS A 31 11.95 -5.36 17.54
CA HIS A 31 11.08 -4.92 18.63
C HIS A 31 9.67 -4.53 18.15
N LEU A 32 9.57 -3.91 16.97
CA LEU A 32 8.30 -3.45 16.41
C LEU A 32 7.47 -4.55 15.75
N TYR A 33 8.13 -5.52 15.13
CA TYR A 33 7.44 -6.49 14.25
C TYR A 33 7.57 -7.94 14.70
N GLY A 34 8.25 -8.17 15.83
CA GLY A 34 8.54 -9.50 16.32
C GLY A 34 9.76 -10.09 15.61
N ARG A 35 9.85 -11.42 15.54
CA ARG A 35 11.03 -12.11 15.02
C ARG A 35 11.28 -11.81 13.54
N LEU A 36 12.50 -11.35 13.23
CA LEU A 36 13.13 -11.55 11.94
C LEU A 36 13.93 -12.87 12.01
N THR A 37 13.89 -13.69 10.98
CA THR A 37 14.70 -14.92 10.91
C THR A 37 16.11 -14.64 10.42
N ALA A 38 16.25 -13.67 9.47
CA ALA A 38 17.53 -13.19 8.97
C ALA A 38 17.41 -11.74 8.52
N CYS A 39 18.51 -11.02 8.59
CA CYS A 39 18.64 -9.68 8.01
C CYS A 39 20.01 -9.55 7.33
N HIS A 40 20.00 -9.21 6.05
CA HIS A 40 21.20 -8.95 5.27
C HIS A 40 21.20 -7.48 4.83
N VAL A 41 22.25 -6.76 5.20
CA VAL A 41 22.45 -5.35 4.86
C VAL A 41 23.71 -5.22 4.00
N SER A 42 23.57 -4.65 2.82
CA SER A 42 24.69 -4.36 1.91
C SER A 42 24.81 -2.85 1.75
N VAL A 43 25.98 -2.32 2.08
CA VAL A 43 26.34 -0.91 1.91
C VAL A 43 27.39 -0.79 0.84
N GLU A 44 27.06 -0.10 -0.25
CA GLU A 44 27.90 0.07 -1.43
C GLU A 44 28.29 1.55 -1.58
N ALA A 45 29.59 1.84 -1.55
CA ALA A 45 30.12 3.17 -1.81
C ALA A 45 29.99 3.55 -3.28
N PRO A 46 29.95 4.86 -3.58
CA PRO A 46 29.97 5.32 -4.96
C PRO A 46 31.24 4.85 -5.69
N GLY A 47 31.11 4.37 -6.91
CA GLY A 47 32.22 3.91 -7.71
C GLY A 47 33.23 5.02 -8.04
N HIS A 48 34.52 4.68 -8.12
CA HIS A 48 35.63 5.61 -8.39
C HIS A 48 35.50 6.47 -9.67
N ARG A 49 34.61 6.10 -10.60
CA ARG A 49 34.37 6.86 -11.85
C ARG A 49 33.51 8.11 -11.65
N GLN A 50 32.81 8.22 -10.53
CA GLN A 50 31.98 9.39 -10.21
C GLN A 50 32.78 10.39 -9.37
N ARG A 51 33.60 11.21 -10.04
CA ARG A 51 34.51 12.18 -9.41
C ARG A 51 33.84 13.30 -8.60
N LYS A 52 32.54 13.49 -8.71
CA LYS A 52 31.80 14.50 -7.91
C LYS A 52 30.43 13.92 -7.51
N GLY A 53 30.25 13.71 -6.19
CA GLY A 53 28.93 13.50 -5.62
C GLY A 53 28.33 12.11 -5.82
N GLY A 54 29.14 11.05 -5.82
CA GLY A 54 28.62 9.70 -5.82
C GLY A 54 27.79 9.41 -4.57
N LEU A 55 26.74 8.60 -4.72
CA LEU A 55 25.79 8.30 -3.67
C LEU A 55 26.03 6.90 -3.12
N PHE A 56 25.89 6.73 -1.80
CA PHE A 56 25.88 5.41 -1.19
C PHE A 56 24.58 4.68 -1.52
N HIS A 57 24.70 3.39 -1.83
CA HIS A 57 23.58 2.51 -2.07
C HIS A 57 23.44 1.50 -0.93
N VAL A 58 22.33 1.52 -0.26
CA VAL A 58 22.03 0.58 0.83
C VAL A 58 20.89 -0.32 0.43
N ARG A 59 21.13 -1.64 0.50
CA ARG A 59 20.14 -2.69 0.26
C ARG A 59 19.91 -3.45 1.55
N ILE A 60 18.65 -3.75 1.85
CA ILE A 60 18.27 -4.53 3.03
C ILE A 60 17.36 -5.65 2.57
N ARG A 61 17.70 -6.88 2.96
CA ARG A 61 16.84 -8.05 2.82
C ARG A 61 16.55 -8.57 4.21
N ALA A 62 15.28 -8.53 4.60
CA ALA A 62 14.82 -9.04 5.88
C ALA A 62 13.84 -10.19 5.64
N SER A 63 14.12 -11.35 6.27
CA SER A 63 13.28 -12.54 6.16
C SER A 63 12.40 -12.68 7.40
N LEU A 64 11.13 -13.01 7.18
CA LEU A 64 10.11 -13.20 8.20
C LEU A 64 9.92 -14.69 8.51
N PRO A 65 9.37 -15.05 9.68
CA PRO A 65 9.16 -16.45 10.09
C PRO A 65 8.24 -17.25 9.17
N ASP A 66 7.38 -16.59 8.43
CA ASP A 66 6.45 -17.18 7.47
C ASP A 66 7.06 -17.42 6.08
N GLY A 67 8.38 -17.23 5.94
CA GLY A 67 9.11 -17.39 4.69
C GLY A 67 9.02 -16.20 3.73
N ARG A 68 8.29 -15.16 4.07
CA ARG A 68 8.25 -13.92 3.27
C ARG A 68 9.49 -13.08 3.48
N GLU A 69 9.81 -12.27 2.48
CA GLU A 69 10.94 -11.35 2.52
C GLU A 69 10.50 -9.91 2.28
N VAL A 70 11.19 -9.00 2.93
CA VAL A 70 11.15 -7.57 2.65
C VAL A 70 12.47 -7.18 2.02
N ASN A 71 12.42 -6.68 0.80
CA ASN A 71 13.58 -6.28 0.03
C ASN A 71 13.54 -4.77 -0.23
N VAL A 72 14.48 -4.06 0.39
CA VAL A 72 14.70 -2.63 0.14
C VAL A 72 15.89 -2.48 -0.77
N GLY A 73 15.63 -2.09 -2.01
CA GLY A 73 16.66 -1.78 -2.99
C GLY A 73 17.12 -0.33 -2.95
N THR A 74 17.98 0.02 -3.89
CA THR A 74 18.38 1.42 -4.14
C THR A 74 17.15 2.27 -4.45
N THR A 75 17.05 3.45 -3.85
CA THR A 75 15.96 4.37 -4.15
C THR A 75 16.18 5.10 -5.47
N SER A 76 15.15 5.18 -6.31
CA SER A 76 15.17 6.03 -7.50
C SER A 76 15.12 7.54 -7.14
N ARG A 77 14.83 7.88 -5.89
CA ARG A 77 14.80 9.24 -5.35
C ARG A 77 16.06 9.59 -4.54
N ALA A 78 17.18 8.89 -4.82
CA ALA A 78 18.44 9.23 -4.20
C ALA A 78 18.86 10.65 -4.62
N ASP A 79 19.20 11.48 -3.65
CA ASP A 79 19.66 12.85 -3.82
C ASP A 79 21.03 13.04 -3.15
N HIS A 80 21.56 14.26 -3.21
CA HIS A 80 22.88 14.59 -2.64
C HIS A 80 23.06 14.23 -1.15
N ARG A 81 21.98 14.07 -0.39
CA ARG A 81 22.04 13.65 1.03
C ARG A 81 22.54 12.21 1.17
N HIS A 82 22.33 11.37 0.15
CA HIS A 82 22.85 10.00 0.11
C HIS A 82 24.38 9.93 -0.15
N ALA A 83 25.06 11.10 -0.32
CA ALA A 83 26.50 11.17 -0.23
C ALA A 83 27.01 10.93 1.21
N ASP A 84 26.13 11.10 2.22
CA ASP A 84 26.38 10.68 3.59
C ASP A 84 25.89 9.25 3.81
N VAL A 85 26.81 8.38 4.22
CA VAL A 85 26.52 6.95 4.45
C VAL A 85 25.50 6.74 5.57
N LEU A 86 25.56 7.55 6.63
CA LEU A 86 24.61 7.46 7.75
C LEU A 86 23.19 7.85 7.30
N PHE A 87 23.09 8.89 6.48
CA PHE A 87 21.80 9.26 5.89
C PHE A 87 21.24 8.13 5.00
N ALA A 88 22.09 7.54 4.14
CA ALA A 88 21.69 6.44 3.27
C ALA A 88 21.22 5.21 4.06
N ILE A 89 21.90 4.85 5.14
CA ILE A 89 21.49 3.76 6.05
C ILE A 89 20.15 4.10 6.71
N ASN A 90 20.01 5.27 7.30
CA ASN A 90 18.78 5.70 7.97
C ASN A 90 17.58 5.69 7.02
N ASP A 91 17.76 6.16 5.78
CA ASP A 91 16.70 6.16 4.77
C ASP A 91 16.30 4.74 4.35
N ALA A 92 17.27 3.84 4.14
CA ALA A 92 17.01 2.45 3.81
C ALA A 92 16.22 1.75 4.93
N PHE A 93 16.60 1.94 6.19
CA PHE A 93 15.88 1.36 7.33
C PHE A 93 14.49 1.96 7.53
N ARG A 94 14.28 3.24 7.25
CA ARG A 94 12.95 3.87 7.24
C ARG A 94 12.03 3.20 6.19
N ARG A 95 12.56 2.92 5.01
CA ARG A 95 11.83 2.20 3.95
C ARG A 95 11.55 0.75 4.34
N ALA A 96 12.53 0.05 4.92
CA ALA A 96 12.37 -1.30 5.44
C ALA A 96 11.26 -1.36 6.50
N ARG A 97 11.28 -0.43 7.44
CA ARG A 97 10.24 -0.31 8.48
C ARG A 97 8.85 -0.16 7.88
N ARG A 98 8.71 0.72 6.89
CA ARG A 98 7.41 0.95 6.22
C ARG A 98 6.92 -0.31 5.50
N GLN A 99 7.79 -0.99 4.73
CA GLN A 99 7.43 -2.22 4.04
C GLN A 99 7.07 -3.35 5.01
N LEU A 100 7.83 -3.51 6.09
CA LEU A 100 7.50 -4.47 7.16
C LEU A 100 6.15 -4.17 7.79
N GLN A 101 5.87 -2.89 8.07
CA GLN A 101 4.58 -2.47 8.64
C GLN A 101 3.41 -2.83 7.72
N ASP A 102 3.56 -2.60 6.42
CA ASP A 102 2.53 -2.97 5.44
C ASP A 102 2.34 -4.50 5.40
N ARG A 103 3.43 -5.28 5.44
CA ARG A 103 3.37 -6.75 5.48
C ARG A 103 2.69 -7.30 6.74
N VAL A 104 3.01 -6.73 7.91
CA VAL A 104 2.38 -7.14 9.17
C VAL A 104 0.88 -6.80 9.18
N ARG A 105 0.48 -5.66 8.60
CA ARG A 105 -0.93 -5.32 8.43
C ARG A 105 -1.66 -6.31 7.51
N GLU A 106 -1.03 -6.71 6.41
CA GLU A 106 -1.54 -7.76 5.52
C GLU A 106 -1.73 -9.09 6.27
N MET A 107 -0.73 -9.51 7.06
CA MET A 107 -0.78 -10.74 7.84
C MET A 107 -1.88 -10.75 8.91
N ARG A 108 -2.15 -9.60 9.52
CA ARG A 108 -3.20 -9.45 10.55
C ARG A 108 -4.60 -9.30 9.98
N GLY A 109 -4.79 -9.41 8.65
CA GLY A 109 -6.06 -9.15 8.01
C GLY A 109 -6.55 -7.70 8.16
N GLN A 110 -5.68 -6.79 8.62
CA GLN A 110 -5.98 -5.37 8.80
C GLN A 110 -5.86 -4.56 7.49
N VAL A 111 -5.47 -5.20 6.39
CA VAL A 111 -5.75 -4.66 5.07
C VAL A 111 -7.27 -4.68 4.98
N LYS A 112 -7.89 -3.51 4.90
CA LYS A 112 -9.26 -3.41 4.41
C LYS A 112 -9.25 -4.24 3.12
N ALA A 113 -9.77 -5.47 3.19
CA ALA A 113 -10.22 -6.12 1.99
C ALA A 113 -11.08 -5.05 1.35
N HIS A 114 -10.73 -4.59 0.16
CA HIS A 114 -11.70 -3.93 -0.67
C HIS A 114 -12.69 -5.07 -0.96
N GLU A 115 -13.65 -5.25 -0.07
CA GLU A 115 -14.86 -5.97 -0.41
C GLU A 115 -15.26 -5.38 -1.74
N ALA A 116 -15.42 -6.25 -2.73
CA ALA A 116 -15.87 -5.79 -4.02
C ALA A 116 -17.08 -4.91 -3.75
N PRO A 117 -17.11 -3.68 -4.28
CA PRO A 117 -18.17 -2.75 -3.92
C PRO A 117 -19.53 -3.46 -4.10
N PRO A 118 -20.45 -3.33 -3.13
CA PRO A 118 -21.73 -4.00 -3.17
C PRO A 118 -22.39 -3.77 -4.51
N THR A 119 -23.06 -4.81 -5.01
CA THR A 119 -23.78 -4.76 -6.29
C THR A 119 -25.27 -4.74 -6.03
N GLY A 120 -25.99 -4.05 -6.90
CA GLY A 120 -27.45 -4.00 -6.86
C GLY A 120 -28.04 -3.71 -8.22
N ALA A 121 -29.35 -3.51 -8.25
CA ALA A 121 -30.08 -3.07 -9.43
C ALA A 121 -30.84 -1.78 -9.15
N ILE A 122 -30.94 -0.89 -10.14
CA ILE A 122 -31.77 0.32 -10.02
C ILE A 122 -33.24 -0.11 -9.85
N ALA A 123 -33.82 0.11 -8.70
CA ALA A 123 -35.23 -0.15 -8.42
C ALA A 123 -36.10 0.97 -9.01
N HIS A 124 -35.72 2.22 -8.76
CA HIS A 124 -36.41 3.42 -9.25
C HIS A 124 -35.41 4.56 -9.46
N PHE A 125 -35.69 5.42 -10.44
CA PHE A 125 -34.96 6.68 -10.67
C PHE A 125 -35.88 7.70 -11.33
N ASP A 126 -36.00 8.89 -10.73
CA ASP A 126 -36.72 10.03 -11.28
C ASP A 126 -35.73 11.06 -11.86
N PRO A 127 -35.70 11.26 -13.16
CA PRO A 127 -34.81 12.22 -13.81
C PRO A 127 -35.08 13.69 -13.40
N ASN A 128 -36.32 14.02 -13.05
CA ASN A 128 -36.73 15.40 -12.74
C ASN A 128 -36.21 15.83 -11.37
N THR A 129 -36.41 14.99 -10.38
CA THR A 129 -35.95 15.23 -9.00
C THR A 129 -34.49 14.81 -8.80
N GLY A 130 -33.97 13.89 -9.64
CA GLY A 130 -32.60 13.46 -9.66
C GLY A 130 -32.26 12.44 -8.54
N PHE A 131 -33.25 11.83 -7.88
CA PHE A 131 -33.02 10.79 -6.89
C PHE A 131 -33.60 9.45 -7.33
N GLY A 132 -33.12 8.39 -6.69
CA GLY A 132 -33.58 7.03 -6.93
C GLY A 132 -33.18 6.08 -5.82
N PHE A 133 -33.53 4.82 -6.02
CA PHE A 133 -33.25 3.72 -5.10
C PHE A 133 -32.56 2.57 -5.84
N ILE A 134 -31.61 1.95 -5.17
CA ILE A 134 -30.92 0.73 -5.59
C ILE A 134 -31.41 -0.38 -4.68
N GLU A 135 -31.87 -1.47 -5.25
CA GLU A 135 -32.11 -2.72 -4.54
C GLU A 135 -30.78 -3.48 -4.45
N ALA A 136 -30.24 -3.61 -3.26
CA ALA A 136 -29.01 -4.34 -2.99
C ALA A 136 -29.24 -5.86 -3.13
N ALA A 137 -28.15 -6.65 -3.17
CA ALA A 137 -28.22 -8.10 -3.38
C ALA A 137 -28.97 -8.85 -2.26
N ASP A 138 -29.04 -8.29 -1.07
CA ASP A 138 -29.76 -8.78 0.12
C ASP A 138 -31.21 -8.27 0.22
N GLY A 139 -31.64 -7.45 -0.76
CA GLY A 139 -33.01 -6.94 -0.86
C GLY A 139 -33.28 -5.62 -0.15
N HIS A 140 -32.31 -5.03 0.54
CA HIS A 140 -32.54 -3.71 1.12
C HIS A 140 -32.40 -2.60 0.07
N GLU A 141 -33.12 -1.48 0.31
CA GLU A 141 -33.09 -0.33 -0.59
C GLU A 141 -32.09 0.71 -0.11
N VAL A 142 -31.25 1.19 -1.04
CA VAL A 142 -30.25 2.22 -0.81
C VAL A 142 -30.58 3.45 -1.63
N TYR A 143 -30.77 4.59 -0.98
CA TYR A 143 -31.03 5.86 -1.63
C TYR A 143 -29.79 6.33 -2.41
N PHE A 144 -29.98 6.93 -3.59
CA PHE A 144 -28.93 7.64 -4.29
C PHE A 144 -29.47 8.90 -4.98
N HIS A 145 -28.57 9.86 -5.18
CA HIS A 145 -28.83 11.07 -5.95
C HIS A 145 -28.03 11.05 -7.25
N ARG A 146 -28.49 11.74 -8.30
CA ARG A 146 -27.79 11.84 -9.59
C ARG A 146 -26.33 12.28 -9.48
N ASN A 147 -25.99 13.05 -8.43
CA ASN A 147 -24.61 13.49 -8.17
C ASN A 147 -23.69 12.34 -7.73
N SER A 148 -24.23 11.23 -7.25
CA SER A 148 -23.51 10.02 -6.90
C SER A 148 -23.13 9.17 -8.13
N LEU A 149 -23.70 9.48 -9.32
CA LEU A 149 -23.40 8.74 -10.54
C LEU A 149 -22.02 9.10 -11.08
N VAL A 150 -21.17 8.11 -11.23
CA VAL A 150 -19.81 8.27 -11.76
C VAL A 150 -19.70 7.58 -13.12
N GLY A 151 -19.24 8.34 -14.13
CA GLY A 151 -19.00 7.81 -15.48
C GLY A 151 -20.25 7.57 -16.31
N SER A 152 -21.45 7.97 -15.83
CA SER A 152 -22.72 7.76 -16.53
C SER A 152 -23.59 8.99 -16.49
N ARG A 153 -24.33 9.24 -17.59
CA ARG A 153 -25.30 10.34 -17.63
C ARG A 153 -26.62 9.88 -17.01
N PRO A 154 -27.34 10.74 -16.27
CA PRO A 154 -28.65 10.42 -15.68
C PRO A 154 -29.67 9.87 -16.70
N SER A 155 -29.61 10.33 -17.94
CA SER A 155 -30.48 9.88 -19.04
C SER A 155 -30.31 8.40 -19.44
N ARG A 156 -29.24 7.77 -19.02
CA ARG A 156 -28.97 6.32 -19.23
C ARG A 156 -29.51 5.43 -18.12
N ILE A 157 -29.92 6.01 -17.00
CA ILE A 157 -30.40 5.25 -15.85
C ILE A 157 -31.80 4.74 -16.13
N ARG A 158 -31.98 3.42 -15.96
CA ARG A 158 -33.27 2.73 -16.13
C ARG A 158 -33.41 1.68 -15.05
N ARG A 159 -34.66 1.39 -14.69
CA ARG A 159 -34.97 0.29 -13.78
C ARG A 159 -34.35 -1.03 -14.25
N GLY A 160 -33.80 -1.79 -13.33
CA GLY A 160 -33.17 -3.09 -13.58
C GLY A 160 -31.71 -3.02 -14.04
N LEU A 161 -31.12 -1.81 -14.23
CA LEU A 161 -29.69 -1.71 -14.54
C LEU A 161 -28.86 -2.11 -13.33
N ARG A 162 -27.89 -2.99 -13.56
CA ARG A 162 -26.94 -3.42 -12.53
C ARG A 162 -25.91 -2.34 -12.27
N VAL A 163 -25.65 -2.12 -11.00
CA VAL A 163 -24.69 -1.10 -10.51
C VAL A 163 -23.80 -1.68 -9.43
N THR A 164 -22.60 -1.11 -9.32
CA THR A 164 -21.81 -1.15 -8.10
C THR A 164 -21.99 0.16 -7.37
N PHE A 165 -22.00 0.15 -6.06
CA PHE A 165 -22.15 1.37 -5.26
C PHE A 165 -21.33 1.32 -3.97
N VAL A 166 -21.11 2.49 -3.38
CA VAL A 166 -20.51 2.62 -2.04
C VAL A 166 -21.61 3.10 -1.12
N GLU A 167 -21.99 2.24 -0.18
CA GLU A 167 -23.01 2.54 0.81
C GLU A 167 -22.41 3.31 2.00
N GLN A 168 -23.15 4.27 2.50
CA GLN A 168 -22.86 5.05 3.69
C GLN A 168 -24.14 5.25 4.48
N GLN A 169 -24.02 5.35 5.80
CA GLN A 169 -25.15 5.72 6.65
C GLN A 169 -25.42 7.23 6.51
N GLY A 170 -26.60 7.57 6.00
CA GLY A 170 -27.08 8.94 5.92
C GLY A 170 -28.10 9.25 7.02
N ASP A 171 -28.52 10.51 7.13
CA ASP A 171 -29.48 10.99 8.16
C ASP A 171 -30.85 10.31 8.08
N LYS A 172 -31.24 9.83 6.91
CA LYS A 172 -32.55 9.21 6.65
C LYS A 172 -32.47 7.72 6.31
N GLY A 173 -31.30 7.11 6.50
CA GLY A 173 -31.07 5.70 6.19
C GLY A 173 -29.88 5.48 5.26
N PRO A 174 -29.70 4.25 4.74
CA PRO A 174 -28.59 3.90 3.86
C PRO A 174 -28.64 4.71 2.56
N GLN A 175 -27.51 5.31 2.20
CA GLN A 175 -27.35 6.08 0.96
C GLN A 175 -26.09 5.68 0.19
N ALA A 176 -26.15 5.73 -1.15
CA ALA A 176 -25.01 5.50 -2.01
C ALA A 176 -24.29 6.82 -2.31
N SER A 177 -23.03 6.92 -1.87
CA SER A 177 -22.15 8.06 -2.15
C SER A 177 -21.54 8.00 -3.56
N THR A 178 -21.38 6.80 -4.09
CA THR A 178 -20.85 6.55 -5.44
C THR A 178 -21.63 5.43 -6.10
N VAL A 179 -22.10 5.64 -7.32
CA VAL A 179 -22.84 4.64 -8.12
C VAL A 179 -22.22 4.53 -9.51
N ARG A 180 -21.87 3.32 -9.92
CA ARG A 180 -21.30 3.03 -11.26
C ARG A 180 -22.11 1.96 -11.95
N LEU A 181 -22.45 2.16 -13.21
CA LEU A 181 -23.09 1.12 -14.03
C LEU A 181 -22.13 -0.03 -14.28
N ILE A 182 -22.61 -1.27 -14.16
CA ILE A 182 -21.89 -2.46 -14.59
C ILE A 182 -22.22 -2.66 -16.06
N ASP A 183 -21.28 -2.28 -16.94
CA ASP A 183 -21.44 -2.50 -18.38
C ASP A 183 -21.31 -3.99 -18.71
N LYS A 184 -22.25 -4.55 -19.48
CA LYS A 184 -22.25 -5.98 -19.86
C LYS A 184 -21.02 -6.42 -20.68
N GLN A 185 -20.18 -5.47 -21.13
CA GLN A 185 -18.98 -5.77 -21.92
C GLN A 185 -17.75 -6.18 -21.09
N ALA A 186 -17.73 -5.94 -19.78
CA ALA A 186 -16.60 -6.29 -18.93
C ALA A 186 -16.55 -7.78 -18.49
N MET A 187 -17.59 -8.57 -18.79
CA MET A 187 -17.69 -10.00 -18.42
C MET A 187 -17.18 -10.97 -19.52
N ARG A 188 -16.52 -10.47 -20.56
CA ARG A 188 -15.92 -11.31 -21.62
C ARG A 188 -14.40 -11.13 -21.70
N ARG A 189 -13.72 -11.39 -20.61
CA ARG A 189 -12.26 -11.70 -20.64
C ARG A 189 -11.94 -12.70 -19.57
#